data_40c433d8ee149f10c0cc1d487beaf976
#
_entry.id   40c433d8ee149f10c0cc1d487beaf976
#
_cell.length_a   1.000
_cell.length_b   1.000
_cell.length_c   1.000
_cell.angle_alpha   90.00
_cell.angle_beta   90.00
_cell.angle_gamma   90.00
#
_symmetry.space_group_name_H-M   'P 1'
#
loop_
_entity.id
_entity.type
_entity.pdbx_description
1 polymer ?
#
loop_
_entity_poly.entity_id
_entity_poly.type
_entity_poly.pdbx_seq_one_letter_code
_entity_poly.pdbx_strand_id
1 'polypeptide(L)'
;MAIYYLLKIISLFPLSFLQYIARGIAHLLYYSNSSIKRITTINLQLAYPELDPITLQKRVHLSIQSQCQTYIEFLKCWGMPPQYNLDLLKNIHGESVLTEALANKKGVIVVIPHFGCWELLNAWLNVYTQPMIMYKPYKTKGVNRYILESRQKFNATLVPTDETGIRNIFKHLKQGGLTVVLPDHLPKPSGGIYSYFFQQNTLSATLVSKMAAKTQCNVIGLSCIRNADAASFDVYCTCLLYTSPSPRDS
;
A
#
# COMPACT_ATOMS: atom_id res chain seq x y z
N MET A 1 -11.90 -14.22 19.12
CA MET A 1 -13.11 -13.37 18.81
C MET A 1 -13.08 -12.01 19.51
N ALA A 2 -12.61 -11.90 20.76
CA ALA A 2 -12.55 -10.60 21.47
C ALA A 2 -11.85 -9.48 20.68
N ILE A 3 -10.68 -9.74 20.07
CA ILE A 3 -9.95 -8.76 19.28
C ILE A 3 -10.78 -8.20 18.09
N TYR A 4 -11.62 -9.02 17.46
CA TYR A 4 -12.49 -8.58 16.38
C TYR A 4 -13.48 -7.49 16.83
N TYR A 5 -14.16 -7.72 17.96
CA TYR A 5 -15.10 -6.75 18.51
C TYR A 5 -14.38 -5.49 19.03
N LEU A 6 -13.20 -5.66 19.63
CA LEU A 6 -12.35 -4.54 20.04
C LEU A 6 -12.00 -3.63 18.83
N LEU A 7 -11.55 -4.21 17.71
CA LEU A 7 -11.23 -3.46 16.51
C LEU A 7 -12.46 -2.72 15.95
N LYS A 8 -13.64 -3.38 15.95
CA LYS A 8 -14.90 -2.73 15.55
C LYS A 8 -15.24 -1.54 16.45
N ILE A 9 -15.15 -1.69 17.76
CA ILE A 9 -15.43 -0.60 18.69
C ILE A 9 -14.46 0.56 18.47
N ILE A 10 -13.16 0.28 18.37
CA ILE A 10 -12.14 1.30 18.14
C ILE A 10 -12.40 2.05 16.83
N SER A 11 -12.83 1.36 15.76
CA SER A 11 -13.10 2.00 14.48
C SER A 11 -14.27 3.00 14.50
N LEU A 12 -15.13 2.97 15.51
CA LEU A 12 -16.25 3.93 15.65
C LEU A 12 -15.79 5.31 16.15
N PHE A 13 -14.66 5.40 16.83
CA PHE A 13 -14.16 6.69 17.31
C PHE A 13 -13.74 7.61 16.14
N PRO A 14 -13.81 8.94 16.32
CA PRO A 14 -13.35 9.89 15.30
C PRO A 14 -11.89 9.65 14.90
N LEU A 15 -11.58 9.79 13.60
CA LEU A 15 -10.23 9.55 13.08
C LEU A 15 -9.20 10.45 13.76
N SER A 16 -9.51 11.73 13.95
CA SER A 16 -8.64 12.70 14.63
C SER A 16 -8.27 12.29 16.06
N PHE A 17 -9.25 11.76 16.81
CA PHE A 17 -9.02 11.24 18.16
C PHE A 17 -8.08 10.02 18.14
N LEU A 18 -8.32 9.08 17.24
CA LEU A 18 -7.46 7.90 17.09
C LEU A 18 -6.04 8.27 16.66
N GLN A 19 -5.89 9.25 15.76
CA GLN A 19 -4.58 9.76 15.36
C GLN A 19 -3.87 10.49 16.49
N TYR A 20 -4.60 11.17 17.37
CA TYR A 20 -4.02 11.75 18.59
C TYR A 20 -3.44 10.67 19.50
N ILE A 21 -4.19 9.58 19.73
CA ILE A 21 -3.69 8.41 20.49
C ILE A 21 -2.46 7.80 19.79
N ALA A 22 -2.49 7.65 18.47
CA ALA A 22 -1.36 7.13 17.69
C ALA A 22 -0.08 7.97 17.87
N ARG A 23 -0.21 9.31 17.93
CA ARG A 23 0.92 10.21 18.23
C ARG A 23 1.48 9.99 19.63
N GLY A 24 0.62 9.80 20.62
CA GLY A 24 1.04 9.46 21.98
C GLY A 24 1.80 8.13 22.04
N ILE A 25 1.29 7.09 21.36
CA ILE A 25 1.97 5.79 21.24
C ILE A 25 3.32 5.95 20.56
N ALA A 26 3.40 6.70 19.46
CA ALA A 26 4.64 6.96 18.75
C ALA A 26 5.69 7.66 19.63
N HIS A 27 5.26 8.60 20.44
CA HIS A 27 6.13 9.28 21.41
C HIS A 27 6.72 8.28 22.42
N LEU A 28 5.89 7.42 23.00
CA LEU A 28 6.35 6.37 23.89
C LEU A 28 7.32 5.40 23.21
N LEU A 29 7.03 4.97 21.98
CA LEU A 29 7.91 4.08 21.20
C LEU A 29 9.25 4.75 20.85
N TYR A 30 9.25 6.04 20.60
CA TYR A 30 10.47 6.79 20.30
C TYR A 30 11.37 6.94 21.52
N TYR A 31 10.81 7.24 22.71
CA TYR A 31 11.60 7.41 23.93
C TYR A 31 11.92 6.09 24.63
N SER A 32 11.22 5.00 24.29
CA SER A 32 11.58 3.66 24.75
C SER A 32 12.71 3.07 23.91
N ASN A 33 13.40 2.06 24.44
CA ASN A 33 14.41 1.29 23.69
C ASN A 33 13.72 0.25 22.79
N SER A 34 12.78 0.69 21.93
CA SER A 34 11.98 -0.18 21.08
C SER A 34 12.74 -0.66 19.85
N SER A 35 12.42 -1.88 19.40
CA SER A 35 12.94 -2.41 18.13
C SER A 35 12.53 -1.55 16.92
N ILE A 36 11.34 -0.92 16.99
CA ILE A 36 10.84 -0.01 15.95
C ILE A 36 11.79 1.17 15.80
N LYS A 37 12.16 1.84 16.89
CA LYS A 37 13.11 2.96 16.86
C LYS A 37 14.43 2.53 16.25
N ARG A 38 15.00 1.42 16.73
CA ARG A 38 16.29 0.91 16.23
C ARG A 38 16.26 0.62 14.73
N ILE A 39 15.23 -0.12 14.26
CA ILE A 39 15.09 -0.47 12.83
C ILE A 39 14.87 0.79 11.98
N THR A 40 14.02 1.71 12.40
CA THR A 40 13.77 2.98 11.69
C THR A 40 15.05 3.81 11.60
N THR A 41 15.85 3.88 12.66
CA THR A 41 17.12 4.60 12.67
C THR A 41 18.08 3.99 11.64
N ILE A 42 18.28 2.68 11.66
CA ILE A 42 19.17 1.98 10.72
C ILE A 42 18.73 2.22 9.28
N ASN A 43 17.44 2.06 8.99
CA ASN A 43 16.91 2.24 7.64
C ASN A 43 17.09 3.68 7.14
N LEU A 44 16.87 4.68 7.99
CA LEU A 44 17.08 6.07 7.61
C LEU A 44 18.56 6.42 7.43
N GLN A 45 19.46 5.84 8.23
CA GLN A 45 20.92 5.99 8.03
C GLN A 45 21.40 5.38 6.71
N LEU A 46 20.85 4.21 6.34
CA LEU A 46 21.16 3.57 5.06
C LEU A 46 20.62 4.36 3.86
N ALA A 47 19.41 4.92 3.99
CA ALA A 47 18.77 5.67 2.91
C ALA A 47 19.35 7.09 2.75
N TYR A 48 19.81 7.69 3.83
CA TYR A 48 20.29 9.08 3.89
C TYR A 48 21.56 9.17 4.74
N PRO A 49 22.69 8.63 4.26
CA PRO A 49 23.95 8.55 5.03
C PRO A 49 24.54 9.94 5.37
N GLU A 50 24.14 10.98 4.63
CA GLU A 50 24.61 12.36 4.78
C GLU A 50 23.90 13.15 5.88
N LEU A 51 22.84 12.60 6.50
CA LEU A 51 22.09 13.33 7.52
C LEU A 51 22.89 13.51 8.81
N ASP A 52 22.91 14.73 9.33
CA ASP A 52 23.43 14.99 10.66
C ASP A 52 22.60 14.29 11.76
N PRO A 53 23.18 14.02 12.93
CA PRO A 53 22.51 13.26 13.99
C PRO A 53 21.17 13.88 14.47
N ILE A 54 21.09 15.20 14.51
CA ILE A 54 19.88 15.91 15.00
C ILE A 54 18.75 15.74 13.99
N THR A 55 19.02 15.99 12.72
CA THR A 55 18.04 15.82 11.63
C THR A 55 17.61 14.35 11.51
N LEU A 56 18.55 13.39 11.64
CA LEU A 56 18.24 11.97 11.65
C LEU A 56 17.24 11.63 12.76
N GLN A 57 17.50 12.03 14.01
CA GLN A 57 16.61 11.73 15.12
C GLN A 57 15.22 12.36 14.95
N LYS A 58 15.16 13.56 14.39
CA LYS A 58 13.87 14.20 14.04
C LYS A 58 13.11 13.39 13.01
N ARG A 59 13.78 12.91 11.94
CA ARG A 59 13.16 12.06 10.91
C ARG A 59 12.73 10.69 11.47
N VAL A 60 13.52 10.09 12.35
CA VAL A 60 13.14 8.85 13.05
C VAL A 60 11.83 9.03 13.83
N HIS A 61 11.71 10.10 14.62
CA HIS A 61 10.50 10.39 15.38
C HIS A 61 9.29 10.58 14.45
N LEU A 62 9.41 11.40 13.40
CA LEU A 62 8.35 11.63 12.43
C LEU A 62 7.94 10.35 11.67
N SER A 63 8.90 9.48 11.34
CA SER A 63 8.64 8.21 10.68
C SER A 63 7.84 7.26 11.58
N ILE A 64 8.21 7.11 12.85
CA ILE A 64 7.48 6.32 13.83
C ILE A 64 6.06 6.87 14.03
N GLN A 65 5.92 8.20 14.11
CA GLN A 65 4.62 8.85 14.23
C GLN A 65 3.74 8.55 13.01
N SER A 66 4.27 8.73 11.81
CA SER A 66 3.54 8.42 10.56
C SER A 66 3.11 6.96 10.50
N GLN A 67 3.98 6.04 10.88
CA GLN A 67 3.67 4.61 10.91
C GLN A 67 2.53 4.28 11.89
N CYS A 68 2.56 4.81 13.11
CA CYS A 68 1.49 4.60 14.09
C CYS A 68 0.15 5.15 13.60
N GLN A 69 0.15 6.34 12.99
CA GLN A 69 -1.05 6.92 12.40
C GLN A 69 -1.59 6.07 11.25
N THR A 70 -0.74 5.57 10.37
CA THR A 70 -1.13 4.70 9.25
C THR A 70 -1.82 3.42 9.72
N TYR A 71 -1.34 2.77 10.78
CA TYR A 71 -2.03 1.59 11.33
C TYR A 71 -3.42 1.90 11.88
N ILE A 72 -3.59 3.05 12.51
CA ILE A 72 -4.89 3.51 12.99
C ILE A 72 -5.83 3.82 11.82
N GLU A 73 -5.32 4.43 10.76
CA GLU A 73 -6.06 4.71 9.53
C GLU A 73 -6.53 3.42 8.85
N PHE A 74 -5.68 2.39 8.77
CA PHE A 74 -6.09 1.08 8.27
C PHE A 74 -7.22 0.47 9.08
N LEU A 75 -7.09 0.51 10.41
CA LEU A 75 -8.13 0.02 11.30
C LEU A 75 -9.46 0.74 11.02
N LYS A 76 -9.42 2.06 10.83
CA LYS A 76 -10.57 2.87 10.50
C LYS A 76 -11.13 2.51 9.13
N CYS A 77 -10.30 2.44 8.08
CA CYS A 77 -10.70 2.06 6.73
C CYS A 77 -11.40 0.69 6.69
N TRP A 78 -10.88 -0.28 7.41
CA TRP A 78 -11.46 -1.63 7.45
C TRP A 78 -12.80 -1.68 8.20
N GLY A 79 -13.00 -0.83 9.22
CA GLY A 79 -14.21 -0.81 10.03
C GLY A 79 -15.38 -0.06 9.40
N MET A 80 -15.08 0.99 8.64
CA MET A 80 -16.08 1.91 8.11
C MET A 80 -16.66 1.47 6.75
N PRO A 81 -17.81 2.03 6.34
CA PRO A 81 -18.37 1.82 5.01
C PRO A 81 -17.47 2.37 3.90
N PRO A 82 -17.57 1.86 2.65
CA PRO A 82 -16.80 2.38 1.51
C PRO A 82 -16.93 3.89 1.30
N GLN A 83 -18.13 4.45 1.45
CA GLN A 83 -18.36 5.88 1.29
C GLN A 83 -17.55 6.72 2.26
N TYR A 84 -17.41 6.31 3.52
CA TYR A 84 -16.57 7.00 4.49
C TYR A 84 -15.11 7.10 4.00
N ASN A 85 -14.60 6.03 3.39
CA ASN A 85 -13.23 6.00 2.87
C ASN A 85 -13.08 6.93 1.66
N LEU A 86 -14.09 7.01 0.80
CA LEU A 86 -14.09 7.94 -0.34
C LEU A 86 -14.15 9.40 0.12
N ASP A 87 -14.94 9.70 1.15
CA ASP A 87 -15.09 11.05 1.71
C ASP A 87 -13.77 11.58 2.34
N LEU A 88 -12.83 10.70 2.68
CA LEU A 88 -11.49 11.08 3.15
C LEU A 88 -10.55 11.50 2.02
N LEU A 89 -10.84 11.17 0.76
CA LEU A 89 -10.03 11.52 -0.40
C LEU A 89 -10.37 12.94 -0.86
N LYS A 90 -9.39 13.85 -0.79
CA LYS A 90 -9.60 15.27 -1.08
C LYS A 90 -9.27 15.63 -2.53
N ASN A 91 -8.10 15.26 -2.97
CA ASN A 91 -7.64 15.52 -4.34
C ASN A 91 -7.18 14.22 -4.99
N ILE A 92 -7.54 14.05 -6.27
CA ILE A 92 -7.09 12.92 -7.09
C ILE A 92 -6.24 13.49 -8.22
N HIS A 93 -4.94 13.25 -8.16
CA HIS A 93 -3.99 13.69 -9.17
C HIS A 93 -3.74 12.58 -10.19
N GLY A 94 -3.93 12.89 -11.47
CA GLY A 94 -3.68 11.96 -12.57
C GLY A 94 -4.74 10.86 -12.73
N GLU A 95 -6.00 11.11 -12.36
CA GLU A 95 -7.13 10.18 -12.51
C GLU A 95 -7.30 9.68 -13.95
N SER A 96 -7.04 10.54 -14.95
CA SER A 96 -7.10 10.19 -16.36
C SER A 96 -6.19 9.02 -16.74
N VAL A 97 -5.04 8.86 -16.07
CA VAL A 97 -4.12 7.73 -16.28
C VAL A 97 -4.81 6.39 -16.00
N LEU A 98 -5.62 6.31 -14.95
CA LEU A 98 -6.37 5.09 -14.62
C LEU A 98 -7.51 4.88 -15.62
N THR A 99 -8.32 5.91 -15.87
CA THR A 99 -9.51 5.80 -16.75
C THR A 99 -9.12 5.46 -18.18
N GLU A 100 -8.07 6.05 -18.72
CA GLU A 100 -7.52 5.73 -20.04
C GLU A 100 -6.95 4.30 -20.09
N ALA A 101 -6.23 3.88 -19.04
CA ALA A 101 -5.70 2.52 -18.92
C ALA A 101 -6.81 1.47 -18.91
N LEU A 102 -7.94 1.75 -18.26
CA LEU A 102 -9.10 0.86 -18.24
C LEU A 102 -9.84 0.86 -19.59
N ALA A 103 -9.97 2.01 -20.23
CA ALA A 103 -10.70 2.16 -21.51
C ALA A 103 -10.07 1.36 -22.66
N ASN A 104 -8.74 1.19 -22.68
CA ASN A 104 -8.05 0.45 -23.74
C ASN A 104 -8.14 -1.08 -23.61
N LYS A 105 -8.72 -1.62 -22.53
CA LYS A 105 -9.01 -3.04 -22.29
C LYS A 105 -7.80 -4.00 -22.38
N LYS A 106 -6.59 -3.50 -22.26
CA LYS A 106 -5.37 -4.34 -22.26
C LYS A 106 -5.06 -4.97 -20.91
N GLY A 107 -5.91 -4.72 -19.90
CA GLY A 107 -5.64 -5.04 -18.51
C GLY A 107 -4.76 -4.00 -17.81
N VAL A 108 -4.84 -3.93 -16.49
CA VAL A 108 -4.13 -2.93 -15.69
C VAL A 108 -3.49 -3.58 -14.48
N ILE A 109 -2.18 -3.40 -14.30
CA ILE A 109 -1.49 -3.67 -13.06
C ILE A 109 -1.31 -2.35 -12.31
N VAL A 110 -1.91 -2.27 -11.15
CA VAL A 110 -1.72 -1.14 -10.22
C VAL A 110 -0.63 -1.50 -9.24
N VAL A 111 0.44 -0.73 -9.24
CA VAL A 111 1.57 -0.86 -8.32
C VAL A 111 1.37 0.11 -7.17
N ILE A 112 1.25 -0.43 -5.96
CA ILE A 112 1.06 0.36 -4.74
C ILE A 112 2.16 -0.04 -3.75
N PRO A 113 3.10 0.83 -3.39
CA PRO A 113 4.06 0.53 -2.33
C PRO A 113 3.37 0.55 -0.95
N HIS A 114 3.95 -0.12 0.05
CA HIS A 114 3.49 -0.02 1.45
C HIS A 114 3.84 1.36 2.04
N PHE A 115 3.32 2.40 1.40
CA PHE A 115 3.59 3.79 1.68
C PHE A 115 2.28 4.58 1.75
N GLY A 116 2.16 5.48 2.74
CA GLY A 116 0.93 6.22 2.96
C GLY A 116 -0.24 5.31 3.37
N CYS A 117 -1.48 5.77 3.16
CA CYS A 117 -2.68 5.02 3.51
C CYS A 117 -3.23 4.23 2.30
N TRP A 118 -2.49 3.22 1.82
CA TRP A 118 -2.87 2.44 0.63
C TRP A 118 -4.20 1.69 0.76
N GLU A 119 -4.68 1.45 1.97
CA GLU A 119 -5.99 0.79 2.19
C GLU A 119 -7.17 1.61 1.70
N LEU A 120 -7.06 2.96 1.68
CA LEU A 120 -8.08 3.83 1.09
C LEU A 120 -8.24 3.62 -0.41
N LEU A 121 -7.17 3.25 -1.11
CA LEU A 121 -7.18 3.01 -2.55
C LEU A 121 -8.11 1.86 -2.96
N ASN A 122 -8.41 0.92 -2.05
CA ASN A 122 -9.38 -0.14 -2.33
C ASN A 122 -10.78 0.43 -2.60
N ALA A 123 -11.23 1.41 -1.80
CA ALA A 123 -12.52 2.07 -2.02
C ALA A 123 -12.54 2.82 -3.35
N TRP A 124 -11.48 3.57 -3.64
CA TRP A 124 -11.37 4.37 -4.86
C TRP A 124 -11.32 3.51 -6.12
N LEU A 125 -10.50 2.47 -6.16
CA LEU A 125 -10.42 1.57 -7.32
C LEU A 125 -11.74 0.85 -7.61
N ASN A 126 -12.52 0.54 -6.57
CA ASN A 126 -13.83 -0.11 -6.74
C ASN A 126 -14.91 0.82 -7.32
N VAL A 127 -14.68 2.13 -7.39
CA VAL A 127 -15.56 3.06 -8.14
C VAL A 127 -15.49 2.77 -9.65
N TYR A 128 -14.33 2.35 -10.15
CA TYR A 128 -14.07 2.16 -11.59
C TYR A 128 -14.21 0.72 -12.06
N THR A 129 -13.80 -0.23 -11.23
CA THR A 129 -13.76 -1.65 -11.63
C THR A 129 -13.68 -2.56 -10.41
N GLN A 130 -13.89 -3.86 -10.64
CA GLN A 130 -13.72 -4.88 -9.61
C GLN A 130 -12.30 -5.46 -9.67
N PRO A 131 -11.39 -5.08 -8.75
CA PRO A 131 -10.01 -5.56 -8.77
C PRO A 131 -9.91 -7.03 -8.35
N MET A 132 -8.97 -7.78 -8.93
CA MET A 132 -8.56 -9.10 -8.44
C MET A 132 -7.25 -8.94 -7.65
N ILE A 133 -7.24 -9.32 -6.38
CA ILE A 133 -6.14 -9.04 -5.43
C ILE A 133 -5.68 -10.33 -4.77
N MET A 134 -4.36 -10.53 -4.71
CA MET A 134 -3.78 -11.61 -3.91
C MET A 134 -3.98 -11.34 -2.41
N TYR A 135 -4.45 -12.34 -1.70
CA TYR A 135 -4.68 -12.26 -0.26
C TYR A 135 -4.05 -13.41 0.48
N LYS A 136 -3.27 -13.08 1.50
CA LYS A 136 -2.70 -14.02 2.46
C LYS A 136 -3.42 -13.89 3.80
N PRO A 137 -4.07 -14.94 4.32
CA PRO A 137 -4.77 -14.88 5.59
C PRO A 137 -3.85 -14.50 6.77
N TYR A 138 -4.35 -13.65 7.64
CA TYR A 138 -3.66 -13.32 8.90
C TYR A 138 -3.73 -14.48 9.88
N LYS A 139 -2.65 -14.69 10.66
CA LYS A 139 -2.57 -15.76 11.68
C LYS A 139 -3.64 -15.59 12.77
N THR A 140 -3.93 -14.35 13.17
CA THR A 140 -4.92 -14.05 14.21
C THR A 140 -6.32 -14.06 13.61
N LYS A 141 -7.13 -15.08 13.92
CA LYS A 141 -8.48 -15.28 13.36
C LYS A 141 -9.39 -14.04 13.44
N GLY A 142 -9.37 -13.30 14.55
CA GLY A 142 -10.21 -12.12 14.74
C GLY A 142 -9.77 -10.94 13.82
N VAL A 143 -8.47 -10.73 13.64
CA VAL A 143 -7.93 -9.73 12.70
C VAL A 143 -8.24 -10.14 11.27
N ASN A 144 -8.02 -11.42 10.93
CA ASN A 144 -8.31 -11.96 9.60
C ASN A 144 -9.80 -11.75 9.22
N ARG A 145 -10.71 -12.06 10.13
CA ARG A 145 -12.15 -11.83 9.92
C ARG A 145 -12.45 -10.35 9.67
N TYR A 146 -11.86 -9.46 10.45
CA TYR A 146 -12.07 -8.01 10.34
C TYR A 146 -11.65 -7.48 8.96
N ILE A 147 -10.48 -7.92 8.47
CA ILE A 147 -9.99 -7.53 7.14
C ILE A 147 -10.82 -8.15 6.02
N LEU A 148 -11.19 -9.43 6.13
CA LEU A 148 -12.03 -10.09 5.12
C LEU A 148 -13.40 -9.43 4.97
N GLU A 149 -14.06 -9.08 6.07
CA GLU A 149 -15.32 -8.32 6.03
C GLU A 149 -15.14 -6.97 5.33
N SER A 150 -14.01 -6.29 5.53
CA SER A 150 -13.68 -5.07 4.78
C SER A 150 -13.57 -5.33 3.28
N ARG A 151 -12.80 -6.36 2.88
CA ARG A 151 -12.62 -6.71 1.47
C ARG A 151 -13.94 -7.07 0.78
N GLN A 152 -14.86 -7.74 1.48
CA GLN A 152 -16.19 -8.05 0.98
C GLN A 152 -17.03 -6.80 0.69
N LYS A 153 -16.88 -5.74 1.50
CA LYS A 153 -17.57 -4.46 1.26
C LYS A 153 -17.14 -3.79 -0.05
N PHE A 154 -15.93 -4.07 -0.52
CA PHE A 154 -15.35 -3.48 -1.73
C PHE A 154 -15.49 -4.38 -2.96
N ASN A 155 -16.26 -5.45 -2.93
CA ASN A 155 -16.47 -6.37 -4.07
C ASN A 155 -15.18 -6.87 -4.75
N ALA A 156 -14.02 -6.76 -4.09
CA ALA A 156 -12.77 -7.23 -4.63
C ALA A 156 -12.75 -8.76 -4.71
N THR A 157 -12.27 -9.32 -5.82
CA THR A 157 -12.04 -10.75 -5.95
C THR A 157 -10.71 -11.11 -5.30
N LEU A 158 -10.76 -11.91 -4.22
CA LEU A 158 -9.55 -12.35 -3.52
C LEU A 158 -9.07 -13.70 -4.07
N VAL A 159 -7.77 -13.78 -4.37
CA VAL A 159 -7.11 -15.02 -4.82
C VAL A 159 -5.92 -15.34 -3.91
N PRO A 160 -5.54 -16.64 -3.77
CA PRO A 160 -4.44 -17.01 -2.89
C PRO A 160 -3.09 -16.47 -3.41
N THR A 161 -2.08 -16.40 -2.52
CA THR A 161 -0.72 -15.94 -2.85
C THR A 161 0.18 -17.07 -3.34
N ASP A 162 -0.34 -17.98 -4.16
CA ASP A 162 0.33 -19.12 -4.74
C ASP A 162 0.25 -19.10 -6.28
N GLU A 163 0.71 -20.18 -6.91
CA GLU A 163 0.67 -20.32 -8.37
C GLU A 163 -0.74 -20.25 -8.95
N THR A 164 -1.74 -20.75 -8.22
CA THR A 164 -3.14 -20.72 -8.66
C THR A 164 -3.66 -19.28 -8.70
N GLY A 165 -3.39 -18.51 -7.66
CA GLY A 165 -3.76 -17.09 -7.64
C GLY A 165 -3.04 -16.30 -8.74
N ILE A 166 -1.75 -16.57 -8.96
CA ILE A 166 -0.99 -15.92 -10.04
C ILE A 166 -1.61 -16.27 -11.41
N ARG A 167 -1.98 -17.53 -11.68
CA ARG A 167 -2.65 -17.93 -12.93
C ARG A 167 -3.98 -17.21 -13.11
N ASN A 168 -4.78 -17.08 -12.05
CA ASN A 168 -6.06 -16.36 -12.10
C ASN A 168 -5.85 -14.89 -12.44
N ILE A 169 -4.84 -14.23 -11.86
CA ILE A 169 -4.49 -12.85 -12.19
C ILE A 169 -4.07 -12.71 -13.66
N PHE A 170 -3.23 -13.61 -14.19
CA PHE A 170 -2.88 -13.60 -15.60
C PHE A 170 -4.09 -13.70 -16.53
N LYS A 171 -5.03 -14.59 -16.21
CA LYS A 171 -6.27 -14.75 -16.97
C LYS A 171 -7.12 -13.46 -16.89
N HIS A 172 -7.27 -12.89 -15.70
CA HIS A 172 -8.02 -11.67 -15.48
C HIS A 172 -7.44 -10.48 -16.25
N LEU A 173 -6.11 -10.28 -16.21
CA LEU A 173 -5.43 -9.24 -16.98
C LEU A 173 -5.63 -9.38 -18.47
N LYS A 174 -5.53 -10.61 -19.04
CA LYS A 174 -5.79 -10.87 -20.46
C LYS A 174 -7.23 -10.59 -20.89
N GLN A 175 -8.16 -10.55 -19.95
CA GLN A 175 -9.57 -10.21 -20.17
C GLN A 175 -9.84 -8.69 -19.97
N GLY A 176 -8.80 -7.87 -19.82
CA GLY A 176 -8.92 -6.44 -19.59
C GLY A 176 -9.15 -6.04 -18.13
N GLY A 177 -9.01 -6.99 -17.18
CA GLY A 177 -9.21 -6.74 -15.76
C GLY A 177 -8.08 -5.98 -15.09
N LEU A 178 -8.29 -5.62 -13.80
CA LEU A 178 -7.32 -4.89 -12.99
C LEU A 178 -6.84 -5.74 -11.80
N THR A 179 -5.55 -5.73 -11.56
CA THR A 179 -4.94 -6.30 -10.34
C THR A 179 -4.12 -5.25 -9.58
N VAL A 180 -3.98 -5.46 -8.28
CA VAL A 180 -3.14 -4.63 -7.40
C VAL A 180 -1.97 -5.46 -6.89
N VAL A 181 -0.76 -4.90 -6.97
CA VAL A 181 0.48 -5.52 -6.48
C VAL A 181 1.25 -4.55 -5.60
N LEU A 182 1.67 -5.01 -4.43
CA LEU A 182 2.57 -4.29 -3.53
C LEU A 182 3.96 -4.96 -3.63
N PRO A 183 4.88 -4.41 -4.46
CA PRO A 183 6.10 -5.12 -4.88
C PRO A 183 7.29 -4.94 -3.94
N ASP A 184 7.15 -4.15 -2.90
CA ASP A 184 8.23 -3.69 -2.00
C ASP A 184 8.51 -4.63 -0.81
N HIS A 185 7.91 -5.82 -0.80
CA HIS A 185 8.30 -6.90 0.09
C HIS A 185 9.49 -7.69 -0.46
N LEU A 186 10.34 -8.20 0.43
CA LEU A 186 11.43 -9.10 0.06
C LEU A 186 10.87 -10.37 -0.61
N PRO A 187 11.20 -10.63 -1.89
CA PRO A 187 10.72 -11.82 -2.59
C PRO A 187 11.51 -13.06 -2.16
N LYS A 188 11.00 -14.25 -2.54
CA LYS A 188 11.84 -15.46 -2.54
C LYS A 188 13.00 -15.28 -3.54
N PRO A 189 14.16 -15.93 -3.34
CA PRO A 189 15.30 -15.80 -4.26
C PRO A 189 14.95 -16.05 -5.74
N SER A 190 14.08 -17.03 -6.03
CA SER A 190 13.61 -17.34 -7.39
C SER A 190 12.66 -16.27 -7.99
N GLY A 191 12.15 -15.37 -7.17
CA GLY A 191 11.17 -14.36 -7.57
C GLY A 191 11.73 -12.94 -7.66
N GLY A 192 13.04 -12.77 -7.52
CA GLY A 192 13.69 -11.45 -7.51
C GLY A 192 14.97 -11.39 -8.31
N ILE A 193 15.46 -10.19 -8.48
CA ILE A 193 16.79 -9.85 -8.98
C ILE A 193 17.43 -8.84 -8.03
N TYR A 194 18.75 -8.83 -7.97
CA TYR A 194 19.45 -7.79 -7.22
C TYR A 194 19.45 -6.49 -8.01
N SER A 195 19.03 -5.40 -7.36
CA SER A 195 19.04 -4.05 -7.90
C SER A 195 19.35 -3.02 -6.80
N TYR A 196 19.84 -1.86 -7.20
CA TYR A 196 20.10 -0.79 -6.23
C TYR A 196 18.79 -0.11 -5.79
N PHE A 197 18.65 0.00 -4.47
CA PHE A 197 17.59 0.77 -3.82
C PHE A 197 18.21 1.57 -2.68
N PHE A 198 18.15 2.90 -2.72
CA PHE A 198 18.90 3.79 -1.82
C PHE A 198 20.38 3.38 -1.68
N GLN A 199 21.07 3.19 -2.81
CA GLN A 199 22.48 2.78 -2.91
C GLN A 199 22.80 1.40 -2.28
N GLN A 200 21.80 0.67 -1.80
CA GLN A 200 21.95 -0.68 -1.26
C GLN A 200 21.58 -1.72 -2.32
N ASN A 201 22.42 -2.74 -2.48
CA ASN A 201 22.11 -3.86 -3.38
C ASN A 201 21.07 -4.77 -2.73
N THR A 202 19.83 -4.69 -3.17
CA THR A 202 18.67 -5.36 -2.56
C THR A 202 18.00 -6.31 -3.54
N LEU A 203 17.45 -7.42 -3.01
CA LEU A 203 16.67 -8.37 -3.80
C LEU A 203 15.28 -7.78 -4.06
N SER A 204 15.02 -7.37 -5.30
CA SER A 204 13.80 -6.69 -5.74
C SER A 204 12.87 -7.64 -6.49
N ALA A 205 11.56 -7.55 -6.23
CA ALA A 205 10.56 -8.45 -6.82
C ALA A 205 10.40 -8.22 -8.34
N THR A 206 10.33 -9.32 -9.12
CA THR A 206 10.15 -9.28 -10.57
C THR A 206 8.74 -9.63 -11.03
N LEU A 207 7.77 -9.78 -10.10
CA LEU A 207 6.43 -10.23 -10.44
C LEU A 207 5.72 -9.26 -11.40
N VAL A 208 5.77 -7.96 -11.12
CA VAL A 208 5.11 -6.92 -11.93
C VAL A 208 5.68 -6.90 -13.35
N SER A 209 7.01 -6.83 -13.49
CA SER A 209 7.67 -6.81 -14.80
C SER A 209 7.40 -8.07 -15.62
N LYS A 210 7.42 -9.26 -14.99
CA LYS A 210 7.08 -10.53 -15.64
C LYS A 210 5.61 -10.57 -16.08
N MET A 211 4.70 -10.07 -15.27
CA MET A 211 3.28 -10.01 -15.65
C MET A 211 3.08 -9.03 -16.80
N ALA A 212 3.63 -7.82 -16.72
CA ALA A 212 3.52 -6.81 -17.77
C ALA A 212 4.09 -7.30 -19.10
N ALA A 213 5.28 -7.89 -19.09
CA ALA A 213 5.90 -8.44 -20.29
C ALA A 213 5.05 -9.54 -20.96
N LYS A 214 4.40 -10.41 -20.18
CA LYS A 214 3.60 -11.52 -20.72
C LYS A 214 2.18 -11.13 -21.14
N THR A 215 1.62 -10.07 -20.58
CA THR A 215 0.22 -9.67 -20.83
C THR A 215 0.12 -8.41 -21.67
N GLN A 216 1.20 -7.64 -21.80
CA GLN A 216 1.23 -6.32 -22.48
C GLN A 216 0.20 -5.35 -21.89
N CYS A 217 -0.13 -5.51 -20.60
CA CYS A 217 -1.07 -4.67 -19.89
C CYS A 217 -0.45 -3.31 -19.51
N ASN A 218 -1.29 -2.35 -19.15
CA ASN A 218 -0.82 -1.08 -18.59
C ASN A 218 -0.28 -1.28 -17.17
N VAL A 219 0.76 -0.53 -16.83
CA VAL A 219 1.31 -0.51 -15.47
C VAL A 219 1.25 0.91 -14.94
N ILE A 220 0.49 1.11 -13.88
CA ILE A 220 0.31 2.41 -13.23
C ILE A 220 0.74 2.35 -11.77
N GLY A 221 1.29 3.45 -11.26
CA GLY A 221 1.63 3.62 -9.87
C GLY A 221 0.55 4.39 -9.14
N LEU A 222 0.17 3.93 -7.94
CA LEU A 222 -0.71 4.66 -7.05
C LEU A 222 -0.08 4.87 -5.69
N SER A 223 -0.31 6.05 -5.11
CA SER A 223 -0.04 6.32 -3.71
C SER A 223 -1.17 7.16 -3.10
N CYS A 224 -1.37 7.02 -1.79
CA CYS A 224 -2.39 7.76 -1.04
C CYS A 224 -1.72 8.41 0.17
N ILE A 225 -1.58 9.72 0.12
CA ILE A 225 -0.76 10.51 1.04
C ILE A 225 -1.65 11.29 2.00
N ARG A 226 -1.37 11.19 3.29
CA ARG A 226 -2.05 11.98 4.32
C ARG A 226 -1.69 13.44 4.18
N ASN A 227 -2.69 14.32 4.16
CA ASN A 227 -2.51 15.77 4.12
C ASN A 227 -2.03 16.32 5.46
N ALA A 228 -1.52 17.53 5.45
CA ALA A 228 -0.99 18.20 6.66
C ALA A 228 -2.05 18.39 7.76
N ASP A 229 -3.33 18.49 7.38
CA ASP A 229 -4.48 18.55 8.29
C ASP A 229 -4.75 17.23 9.04
N ALA A 230 -4.09 16.14 8.61
CA ALA A 230 -4.25 14.77 9.10
C ALA A 230 -5.69 14.21 8.97
N ALA A 231 -6.64 14.97 8.41
CA ALA A 231 -8.05 14.61 8.30
C ALA A 231 -8.43 14.09 6.89
N SER A 232 -7.59 14.34 5.90
CA SER A 232 -7.82 14.01 4.50
C SER A 232 -6.57 13.43 3.83
N PHE A 233 -6.78 12.87 2.63
CA PHE A 233 -5.73 12.21 1.85
C PHE A 233 -5.81 12.62 0.39
N ASP A 234 -4.65 12.73 -0.25
CA ASP A 234 -4.54 12.93 -1.69
C ASP A 234 -4.07 11.65 -2.37
N VAL A 235 -4.68 11.33 -3.52
CA VAL A 235 -4.29 10.21 -4.37
C VAL A 235 -3.43 10.71 -5.53
N TYR A 236 -2.34 10.01 -5.79
CA TYR A 236 -1.47 10.26 -6.93
C TYR A 236 -1.45 9.03 -7.84
N CYS A 237 -1.81 9.22 -9.10
CA CYS A 237 -1.82 8.20 -10.14
C CYS A 237 -0.81 8.57 -11.23
N THR A 238 0.12 7.67 -11.56
CA THR A 238 1.18 7.90 -12.55
C THR A 238 1.34 6.69 -13.46
N CYS A 239 1.66 6.93 -14.74
CA CYS A 239 2.04 5.87 -15.65
C CYS A 239 3.49 5.45 -15.39
N LEU A 240 3.76 4.14 -15.16
CA LEU A 240 5.10 3.64 -14.88
C LEU A 240 5.85 3.17 -16.14
N LEU A 241 5.17 2.83 -17.21
CA LEU A 241 5.83 2.32 -18.42
C LEU A 241 6.57 3.40 -19.22
N TYR A 242 6.17 4.68 -19.10
CA TYR A 242 6.83 5.80 -19.78
C TYR A 242 8.08 6.33 -19.06
N THR A 243 8.37 5.85 -17.86
CA THR A 243 9.49 6.33 -17.03
C THR A 243 10.71 5.43 -17.07
N SER A 244 10.64 4.26 -17.70
CA SER A 244 11.79 3.38 -17.89
C SER A 244 12.45 3.67 -19.23
N PRO A 245 13.75 4.06 -19.29
CA PRO A 245 14.47 4.06 -20.55
C PRO A 245 14.43 2.65 -21.15
N SER A 246 14.13 2.54 -22.42
CA SER A 246 14.17 1.28 -23.16
C SER A 246 15.62 0.72 -23.08
N PRO A 247 15.83 -0.59 -22.86
CA PRO A 247 17.16 -1.18 -22.97
C PRO A 247 17.80 -1.03 -24.37
N ARG A 248 17.08 -0.43 -25.34
CA ARG A 248 17.59 -0.12 -26.69
C ARG A 248 18.14 1.30 -26.81
N ASP A 249 17.99 2.14 -25.77
CA ASP A 249 18.43 3.54 -25.75
C ASP A 249 19.73 3.73 -24.94
N SER A 250 20.42 2.65 -24.59
CA SER A 250 21.73 2.62 -23.91
C SER A 250 22.80 2.01 -24.78
#